data_0f1b2e550c4eecda15164944e643268e
#
_entry.id   0f1b2e550c4eecda15164944e643268e
#
_cell.length_a   1.000
_cell.length_b   1.000
_cell.length_c   1.000
_cell.angle_alpha   90.00
_cell.angle_beta   90.00
_cell.angle_gamma   90.00
#
_symmetry.space_group_name_H-M   'P 1'
#
loop_
_entity.id
_entity.type
_entity.pdbx_description
1 polymer ?
#
loop_
_entity_poly.entity_id
_entity_poly.type
_entity_poly.pdbx_seq_one_letter_code
_entity_poly.pdbx_strand_id
1 'polypeptide(L)'
;ASGKMKDELVDSTYLRLKACATSVEQYFTWDIREDILEKDDISYQFIDSLQDEHIEQTLFMEDERFITSIVDKDGNRAEGTKADPQIWETVRAGNDYEADGVEIQGEEYYVYYMPVCSDDGEILGMAFAGERESIVQDAISDMLRSLVLRSVCLNVLFIAVMVYLSFKIRKPLLTTAEYIDQIANGNLSGNLEVKSVIREVTTLIRASVSMRDKLNSIVTEVDGHAAQLDSSMELLNTLASASSKGTNQIRQAVDELAATATSLAENVQTVNSRMLEMGDNVNAIHSETVTLNENSNK
;
A
#
# COMPACT_ATOMS: atom_id res chain seq x y z
N ALA A 1 -17.48 -23.77 7.11
CA ALA A 1 -18.51 -22.69 7.11
C ALA A 1 -19.81 -23.16 6.43
N SER A 2 -19.76 -23.73 5.25
CA SER A 2 -20.96 -24.21 4.51
C SER A 2 -21.72 -25.32 5.25
N GLY A 3 -21.06 -26.33 5.83
CA GLY A 3 -21.69 -27.40 6.58
C GLY A 3 -22.42 -26.88 7.82
N LYS A 4 -21.76 -26.07 8.62
CA LYS A 4 -22.37 -25.49 9.85
C LYS A 4 -23.60 -24.62 9.55
N MET A 5 -23.60 -23.90 8.44
CA MET A 5 -24.73 -23.08 8.02
C MET A 5 -25.91 -23.93 7.51
N LYS A 6 -25.63 -25.08 6.86
CA LYS A 6 -26.63 -26.05 6.49
C LYS A 6 -27.30 -26.64 7.75
N ASP A 7 -26.51 -27.05 8.72
CA ASP A 7 -26.99 -27.60 10.00
C ASP A 7 -27.86 -26.58 10.74
N GLU A 8 -27.43 -25.31 10.85
CA GLU A 8 -28.22 -24.24 11.48
C GLU A 8 -29.57 -23.98 10.76
N LEU A 9 -29.61 -24.12 9.43
CA LEU A 9 -30.84 -23.94 8.66
C LEU A 9 -31.79 -25.11 8.87
N VAL A 10 -31.30 -26.33 8.90
CA VAL A 10 -32.08 -27.54 9.19
C VAL A 10 -32.63 -27.48 10.60
N ASP A 11 -31.83 -27.13 11.60
CA ASP A 11 -32.29 -26.93 12.98
C ASP A 11 -33.40 -25.87 13.08
N SER A 12 -33.27 -24.77 12.34
CA SER A 12 -34.30 -23.74 12.23
C SER A 12 -35.57 -24.26 11.58
N THR A 13 -35.48 -25.15 10.63
CA THR A 13 -36.65 -25.81 10.00
C THR A 13 -37.39 -26.69 11.02
N TYR A 14 -36.67 -27.52 11.77
CA TYR A 14 -37.33 -28.33 12.83
C TYR A 14 -37.99 -27.50 13.90
N LEU A 15 -37.36 -26.38 14.35
CA LEU A 15 -37.99 -25.46 15.31
C LEU A 15 -39.30 -24.86 14.80
N ARG A 16 -39.32 -24.51 13.50
CA ARG A 16 -40.53 -23.99 12.84
C ARG A 16 -41.61 -25.06 12.70
N LEU A 17 -41.25 -26.27 12.25
CA LEU A 17 -42.15 -27.40 12.14
C LEU A 17 -42.74 -27.80 13.52
N LYS A 18 -41.94 -27.80 14.57
CA LYS A 18 -42.40 -28.01 15.94
C LYS A 18 -43.47 -26.99 16.35
N ALA A 19 -43.24 -25.70 16.06
CA ALA A 19 -44.20 -24.64 16.37
C ALA A 19 -45.53 -24.85 15.62
N CYS A 20 -45.45 -25.26 14.33
CA CYS A 20 -46.61 -25.55 13.49
C CYS A 20 -47.39 -26.79 13.98
N ALA A 21 -46.69 -27.88 14.32
CA ALA A 21 -47.32 -29.08 14.90
C ALA A 21 -47.98 -28.78 16.24
N THR A 22 -47.32 -27.95 17.08
CA THR A 22 -47.93 -27.47 18.35
C THR A 22 -49.21 -26.69 18.09
N SER A 23 -49.27 -25.88 17.02
CA SER A 23 -50.51 -25.16 16.68
C SER A 23 -51.63 -26.10 16.28
N VAL A 24 -51.32 -27.17 15.53
CA VAL A 24 -52.29 -28.22 15.17
C VAL A 24 -52.79 -28.95 16.43
N GLU A 25 -51.88 -29.34 17.31
CA GLU A 25 -52.25 -29.99 18.58
C GLU A 25 -53.19 -29.10 19.43
N GLN A 26 -52.83 -27.83 19.62
CA GLN A 26 -53.63 -26.90 20.43
C GLN A 26 -54.99 -26.61 19.80
N TYR A 27 -55.08 -26.45 18.49
CA TYR A 27 -56.32 -26.16 17.78
C TYR A 27 -57.33 -27.29 17.96
N PHE A 28 -56.91 -28.54 17.73
CA PHE A 28 -57.83 -29.68 17.72
C PHE A 28 -57.98 -30.34 19.10
N THR A 29 -57.16 -30.06 20.08
CA THR A 29 -57.25 -30.69 21.41
C THR A 29 -58.61 -30.47 22.05
N TRP A 30 -59.20 -29.26 21.93
CA TRP A 30 -60.52 -28.97 22.47
C TRP A 30 -61.61 -29.83 21.78
N ASP A 31 -61.67 -29.89 20.45
CA ASP A 31 -62.67 -30.60 19.70
C ASP A 31 -62.60 -32.11 19.96
N ILE A 32 -61.39 -32.65 20.10
CA ILE A 32 -61.17 -34.04 20.47
C ILE A 32 -61.67 -34.32 21.90
N ARG A 33 -61.44 -33.45 22.85
CA ARG A 33 -61.86 -33.64 24.25
C ARG A 33 -63.37 -33.59 24.45
N GLU A 34 -64.03 -32.75 23.67
CA GLU A 34 -65.50 -32.60 23.75
C GLU A 34 -66.23 -33.59 22.85
N ASP A 35 -65.50 -34.47 22.12
CA ASP A 35 -66.05 -35.44 21.12
C ASP A 35 -66.88 -34.76 20.03
N ILE A 36 -66.46 -33.54 19.65
CA ILE A 36 -67.12 -32.72 18.61
C ILE A 36 -66.26 -32.56 17.37
N LEU A 37 -65.17 -33.33 17.24
CA LEU A 37 -64.23 -33.23 16.11
C LEU A 37 -64.92 -33.54 14.79
N GLU A 38 -65.07 -32.51 13.96
CA GLU A 38 -65.70 -32.59 12.62
C GLU A 38 -64.74 -32.06 11.55
N LYS A 39 -64.95 -32.52 10.31
CA LYS A 39 -64.26 -32.01 9.12
C LYS A 39 -65.08 -30.89 8.51
N ASP A 40 -65.00 -29.71 9.08
CA ASP A 40 -65.73 -28.54 8.60
C ASP A 40 -64.81 -27.60 7.81
N ASP A 41 -65.40 -26.59 7.16
CA ASP A 41 -64.63 -25.61 6.36
C ASP A 41 -63.61 -24.83 7.18
N ILE A 42 -63.86 -24.63 8.47
CA ILE A 42 -62.95 -23.87 9.36
C ILE A 42 -61.71 -24.70 9.68
N SER A 43 -61.91 -25.98 9.99
CA SER A 43 -60.84 -26.95 10.22
C SER A 43 -59.93 -27.11 9.01
N TYR A 44 -60.49 -27.14 7.79
CA TYR A 44 -59.71 -27.16 6.53
C TYR A 44 -58.96 -25.83 6.34
N GLN A 45 -59.61 -24.70 6.57
CA GLN A 45 -58.90 -23.38 6.45
C GLN A 45 -57.74 -23.29 7.42
N PHE A 46 -57.86 -23.82 8.63
CA PHE A 46 -56.76 -23.85 9.59
C PHE A 46 -55.60 -24.73 9.08
N ILE A 47 -55.90 -25.97 8.69
CA ILE A 47 -54.89 -26.93 8.18
C ILE A 47 -54.16 -26.39 6.92
N ASP A 48 -54.83 -25.62 6.06
CA ASP A 48 -54.30 -25.06 4.85
C ASP A 48 -53.59 -23.72 5.09
N SER A 49 -53.66 -23.14 6.29
CA SER A 49 -53.24 -21.79 6.57
C SER A 49 -51.76 -21.53 6.32
N LEU A 50 -50.90 -22.54 6.37
CA LEU A 50 -49.44 -22.44 6.15
C LEU A 50 -48.97 -23.04 4.79
N GLN A 51 -49.89 -23.43 3.89
CA GLN A 51 -49.51 -23.94 2.61
C GLN A 51 -48.73 -22.91 1.74
N ASP A 52 -49.08 -21.64 1.83
CA ASP A 52 -48.36 -20.53 1.19
C ASP A 52 -46.92 -20.42 1.67
N GLU A 53 -46.64 -20.90 2.88
CA GLU A 53 -45.30 -20.99 3.45
C GLU A 53 -44.62 -22.33 3.22
N HIS A 54 -45.23 -23.18 2.36
CA HIS A 54 -44.76 -24.52 1.99
C HIS A 54 -44.77 -25.53 3.16
N ILE A 55 -45.53 -25.26 4.23
CA ILE A 55 -45.65 -26.14 5.37
C ILE A 55 -46.99 -26.89 5.26
N GLU A 56 -46.89 -28.20 5.23
CA GLU A 56 -48.03 -29.07 5.30
C GLU A 56 -48.37 -29.42 6.76
N GLN A 57 -49.67 -29.45 7.07
CA GLN A 57 -50.14 -29.76 8.40
C GLN A 57 -51.12 -30.95 8.33
N THR A 58 -51.16 -31.78 9.39
CA THR A 58 -52.05 -32.94 9.50
C THR A 58 -52.39 -33.19 10.96
N LEU A 59 -53.65 -33.50 11.21
CA LEU A 59 -54.09 -34.18 12.41
C LEU A 59 -54.29 -35.66 12.09
N PHE A 60 -53.67 -36.52 12.88
CA PHE A 60 -53.91 -37.98 12.87
C PHE A 60 -54.79 -38.39 14.02
N MET A 61 -55.66 -39.33 13.77
CA MET A 61 -56.33 -40.12 14.82
C MET A 61 -55.64 -41.48 14.85
N GLU A 62 -55.04 -41.81 15.99
CA GLU A 62 -54.03 -42.88 16.04
C GLU A 62 -52.93 -42.71 14.95
N ASP A 63 -52.84 -43.68 14.03
CA ASP A 63 -51.86 -43.67 12.90
C ASP A 63 -52.48 -43.20 11.56
N GLU A 64 -53.80 -42.91 11.51
CA GLU A 64 -54.55 -42.59 10.30
C GLU A 64 -54.73 -41.05 10.17
N ARG A 65 -54.42 -40.50 8.99
CA ARG A 65 -54.64 -39.08 8.68
C ARG A 65 -56.12 -38.73 8.71
N PHE A 66 -56.53 -38.00 9.69
CA PHE A 66 -57.92 -37.57 9.86
C PHE A 66 -58.22 -36.37 8.96
N ILE A 67 -57.46 -35.28 9.11
CA ILE A 67 -57.52 -34.06 8.30
C ILE A 67 -56.12 -33.63 7.90
N THR A 68 -55.88 -33.23 6.63
CA THR A 68 -54.56 -32.91 6.14
C THR A 68 -54.60 -31.90 5.01
N SER A 69 -53.57 -31.06 4.92
CA SER A 69 -53.31 -30.18 3.77
C SER A 69 -52.62 -30.93 2.62
N ILE A 70 -51.99 -32.09 2.88
CA ILE A 70 -51.25 -32.87 1.89
C ILE A 70 -52.25 -33.42 0.85
N VAL A 71 -51.95 -33.18 -0.40
CA VAL A 71 -52.71 -33.69 -1.52
C VAL A 71 -51.88 -34.73 -2.33
N ASP A 72 -52.62 -35.73 -2.90
CA ASP A 72 -52.05 -36.70 -3.82
C ASP A 72 -51.82 -36.06 -5.21
N LYS A 73 -51.31 -36.85 -6.16
CA LYS A 73 -51.06 -36.42 -7.56
C LYS A 73 -52.34 -36.08 -8.36
N ASP A 74 -53.47 -36.54 -7.88
CA ASP A 74 -54.80 -36.28 -8.49
C ASP A 74 -55.50 -35.05 -7.83
N GLY A 75 -54.85 -34.43 -6.83
CA GLY A 75 -55.37 -33.27 -6.12
C GLY A 75 -56.33 -33.62 -4.97
N ASN A 76 -56.47 -34.90 -4.60
CA ASN A 76 -57.28 -35.31 -3.47
C ASN A 76 -56.46 -35.26 -2.18
N ARG A 77 -57.06 -34.90 -1.06
CA ARG A 77 -56.39 -34.94 0.24
C ARG A 77 -56.01 -36.37 0.61
N ALA A 78 -54.79 -36.51 1.14
CA ALA A 78 -54.25 -37.83 1.52
C ALA A 78 -54.86 -38.37 2.84
N GLU A 79 -56.13 -38.06 3.10
CA GLU A 79 -56.89 -38.53 4.26
C GLU A 79 -57.09 -40.06 4.23
N GLY A 80 -57.17 -40.68 5.38
CA GLY A 80 -57.30 -42.14 5.55
C GLY A 80 -55.99 -42.91 5.27
N THR A 81 -54.92 -42.22 4.88
CA THR A 81 -53.58 -42.85 4.75
C THR A 81 -52.93 -42.98 6.10
N LYS A 82 -52.06 -43.99 6.27
CA LYS A 82 -51.40 -44.26 7.56
C LYS A 82 -49.98 -43.66 7.59
N ALA A 83 -49.58 -43.24 8.77
CA ALA A 83 -48.20 -42.93 9.08
C ALA A 83 -47.33 -44.22 9.10
N ASP A 84 -46.04 -44.07 8.97
CA ASP A 84 -45.09 -45.16 9.19
C ASP A 84 -45.25 -45.72 10.62
N PRO A 85 -45.33 -47.06 10.77
CA PRO A 85 -45.50 -47.68 12.10
C PRO A 85 -44.45 -47.26 13.13
N GLN A 86 -43.22 -46.98 12.71
CA GLN A 86 -42.14 -46.55 13.58
C GLN A 86 -42.41 -45.15 14.15
N ILE A 87 -43.00 -44.26 13.35
CA ILE A 87 -43.41 -42.92 13.79
C ILE A 87 -44.47 -43.05 14.85
N TRP A 88 -45.53 -43.84 14.54
CA TRP A 88 -46.62 -44.05 15.51
C TRP A 88 -46.17 -44.69 16.84
N GLU A 89 -45.28 -45.68 16.79
CA GLU A 89 -44.73 -46.31 17.98
C GLU A 89 -43.98 -45.29 18.86
N THR A 90 -43.23 -44.39 18.24
CA THR A 90 -42.50 -43.33 18.98
C THR A 90 -43.42 -42.32 19.62
N VAL A 91 -44.40 -41.83 18.85
CA VAL A 91 -45.34 -40.81 19.33
C VAL A 91 -46.27 -41.37 20.38
N ARG A 92 -46.77 -42.62 20.22
CA ARG A 92 -47.61 -43.34 21.18
C ARG A 92 -46.87 -43.59 22.50
N ALA A 93 -45.54 -43.60 22.50
CA ALA A 93 -44.75 -43.69 23.71
C ALA A 93 -44.64 -42.32 24.45
N GLY A 94 -45.26 -41.25 23.92
CA GLY A 94 -45.24 -39.89 24.48
C GLY A 94 -44.02 -39.04 24.06
N ASN A 95 -43.33 -39.42 23.02
CA ASN A 95 -42.17 -38.70 22.51
C ASN A 95 -42.50 -37.98 21.19
N ASP A 96 -41.91 -36.80 21.00
CA ASP A 96 -41.90 -36.16 19.70
C ASP A 96 -41.03 -36.98 18.73
N TYR A 97 -41.36 -36.93 17.44
CA TYR A 97 -40.56 -37.54 16.37
C TYR A 97 -40.20 -36.50 15.34
N GLU A 98 -38.92 -36.37 15.03
CA GLU A 98 -38.41 -35.53 13.97
C GLU A 98 -37.46 -36.33 13.07
N ALA A 99 -37.56 -36.13 11.75
CA ALA A 99 -36.70 -36.78 10.78
C ALA A 99 -36.70 -36.02 9.45
N ASP A 100 -35.64 -36.23 8.69
CA ASP A 100 -35.53 -35.85 7.28
C ASP A 100 -35.72 -37.08 6.37
N GLY A 101 -35.98 -36.84 5.07
CA GLY A 101 -36.13 -37.89 4.09
C GLY A 101 -37.36 -38.78 4.29
N VAL A 102 -38.38 -38.36 5.01
CA VAL A 102 -39.62 -39.11 5.19
C VAL A 102 -40.47 -39.01 3.91
N GLU A 103 -40.69 -40.13 3.23
CA GLU A 103 -41.46 -40.17 1.98
C GLU A 103 -42.96 -40.06 2.28
N ILE A 104 -43.58 -38.99 1.74
CA ILE A 104 -45.04 -38.79 1.81
C ILE A 104 -45.54 -38.49 0.38
N GLN A 105 -46.43 -39.29 -0.17
CA GLN A 105 -46.99 -39.16 -1.51
C GLN A 105 -45.92 -39.09 -2.62
N GLY A 106 -44.74 -39.71 -2.42
CA GLY A 106 -43.64 -39.77 -3.37
C GLY A 106 -42.71 -38.55 -3.35
N GLU A 107 -42.83 -37.70 -2.34
CA GLU A 107 -41.96 -36.58 -2.06
C GLU A 107 -41.26 -36.74 -0.69
N GLU A 108 -40.02 -36.30 -0.55
CA GLU A 108 -39.28 -36.34 0.71
C GLU A 108 -39.52 -35.07 1.54
N TYR A 109 -39.73 -35.23 2.84
CA TYR A 109 -40.07 -34.18 3.77
C TYR A 109 -39.14 -34.15 4.99
N TYR A 110 -38.83 -32.95 5.48
CA TYR A 110 -38.54 -32.72 6.88
C TYR A 110 -39.85 -32.77 7.66
N VAL A 111 -39.92 -33.60 8.69
CA VAL A 111 -41.13 -33.83 9.42
C VAL A 111 -41.02 -33.64 10.92
N TYR A 112 -42.07 -33.17 11.57
CA TYR A 112 -42.19 -33.12 12.99
C TYR A 112 -43.57 -33.65 13.38
N TYR A 113 -43.59 -34.68 14.26
CA TYR A 113 -44.79 -35.24 14.85
C TYR A 113 -44.76 -35.07 16.34
N MET A 114 -45.92 -34.79 16.94
CA MET A 114 -46.07 -34.72 18.38
C MET A 114 -47.38 -35.37 18.82
N PRO A 115 -47.44 -35.91 20.09
CA PRO A 115 -48.64 -36.58 20.58
C PRO A 115 -49.78 -35.58 20.84
N VAL A 116 -50.97 -35.97 20.50
CA VAL A 116 -52.22 -35.30 20.89
C VAL A 116 -52.89 -36.14 21.98
N CYS A 117 -53.10 -35.53 23.14
CA CYS A 117 -53.55 -36.24 24.34
C CYS A 117 -54.97 -35.86 24.76
N SER A 118 -55.70 -36.82 25.34
CA SER A 118 -56.91 -36.55 26.12
C SER A 118 -56.62 -35.89 27.44
N ASP A 119 -57.68 -35.50 28.19
CA ASP A 119 -57.53 -34.95 29.54
C ASP A 119 -56.91 -35.93 30.55
N ASP A 120 -57.13 -37.24 30.33
CA ASP A 120 -56.56 -38.28 31.20
C ASP A 120 -55.11 -38.66 30.80
N GLY A 121 -54.54 -37.98 29.80
CA GLY A 121 -53.17 -38.20 29.31
C GLY A 121 -53.04 -39.40 28.38
N GLU A 122 -54.13 -39.98 27.88
CA GLU A 122 -54.09 -40.99 26.85
C GLU A 122 -53.79 -40.33 25.48
N ILE A 123 -52.90 -40.95 24.71
CA ILE A 123 -52.52 -40.45 23.37
C ILE A 123 -53.56 -40.93 22.35
N LEU A 124 -54.32 -39.99 21.82
CA LEU A 124 -55.41 -40.24 20.86
C LEU A 124 -54.97 -40.17 19.40
N GLY A 125 -53.85 -39.45 19.15
CA GLY A 125 -53.38 -39.27 17.80
C GLY A 125 -52.07 -38.49 17.73
N MET A 126 -51.81 -37.88 16.60
CA MET A 126 -50.60 -37.09 16.37
C MET A 126 -50.89 -35.78 15.62
N ALA A 127 -50.25 -34.70 16.04
CA ALA A 127 -50.17 -33.51 15.23
C ALA A 127 -48.87 -33.53 14.39
N PHE A 128 -48.98 -33.17 13.14
CA PHE A 128 -47.88 -33.21 12.17
C PHE A 128 -47.71 -31.83 11.52
N ALA A 129 -46.45 -31.46 11.30
CA ALA A 129 -46.05 -30.44 10.36
C ALA A 129 -44.90 -30.99 9.50
N GLY A 130 -44.88 -30.66 8.23
CA GLY A 130 -43.83 -31.07 7.33
C GLY A 130 -43.55 -30.05 6.23
N GLU A 131 -42.30 -29.97 5.79
CA GLU A 131 -41.87 -29.15 4.66
C GLU A 131 -41.10 -30.02 3.68
N ARG A 132 -41.35 -29.87 2.37
CA ARG A 132 -40.66 -30.66 1.38
C ARG A 132 -39.17 -30.40 1.40
N GLU A 133 -38.39 -31.48 1.37
CA GLU A 133 -36.93 -31.37 1.41
C GLU A 133 -36.36 -30.58 0.23
N SER A 134 -36.94 -30.74 -0.98
CA SER A 134 -36.55 -30.00 -2.17
C SER A 134 -36.59 -28.48 -1.98
N ILE A 135 -37.60 -27.95 -1.28
CA ILE A 135 -37.76 -26.50 -1.03
C ILE A 135 -36.66 -25.98 -0.11
N VAL A 136 -36.40 -26.75 0.95
CA VAL A 136 -35.32 -26.39 1.91
C VAL A 136 -33.95 -26.48 1.23
N GLN A 137 -33.70 -27.51 0.40
CA GLN A 137 -32.45 -27.67 -0.36
C GLN A 137 -32.28 -26.57 -1.41
N ASP A 138 -33.34 -26.15 -2.08
CA ASP A 138 -33.28 -25.03 -3.05
C ASP A 138 -32.98 -23.73 -2.36
N ALA A 139 -33.61 -23.45 -1.20
CA ALA A 139 -33.32 -22.26 -0.41
C ALA A 139 -31.86 -22.22 0.07
N ILE A 140 -31.31 -23.35 0.52
CA ILE A 140 -29.91 -23.51 0.89
C ILE A 140 -29.00 -23.22 -0.31
N SER A 141 -29.31 -23.82 -1.47
CA SER A 141 -28.53 -23.66 -2.70
C SER A 141 -28.50 -22.23 -3.19
N ASP A 142 -29.62 -21.54 -3.20
CA ASP A 142 -29.73 -20.14 -3.63
C ASP A 142 -28.98 -19.20 -2.66
N MET A 143 -29.06 -19.45 -1.36
CA MET A 143 -28.30 -18.72 -0.38
C MET A 143 -26.79 -18.89 -0.58
N LEU A 144 -26.32 -20.12 -0.75
CA LEU A 144 -24.91 -20.43 -1.02
C LEU A 144 -24.43 -19.81 -2.33
N ARG A 145 -25.22 -19.92 -3.40
CA ARG A 145 -24.92 -19.33 -4.71
C ARG A 145 -24.79 -17.82 -4.63
N SER A 146 -25.69 -17.15 -3.90
CA SER A 146 -25.65 -15.70 -3.71
C SER A 146 -24.40 -15.26 -2.95
N LEU A 147 -23.98 -16.01 -1.92
CA LEU A 147 -22.75 -15.74 -1.16
C LEU A 147 -21.49 -15.92 -2.00
N VAL A 148 -21.42 -16.99 -2.80
CA VAL A 148 -20.31 -17.24 -3.71
C VAL A 148 -20.21 -16.13 -4.76
N LEU A 149 -21.32 -15.73 -5.39
CA LEU A 149 -21.34 -14.65 -6.38
C LEU A 149 -20.87 -13.33 -5.78
N ARG A 150 -21.34 -12.96 -4.59
CA ARG A 150 -20.89 -11.74 -3.89
C ARG A 150 -19.40 -11.79 -3.58
N SER A 151 -18.89 -12.93 -3.12
CA SER A 151 -17.47 -13.12 -2.82
C SER A 151 -16.61 -12.97 -4.08
N VAL A 152 -17.03 -13.57 -5.20
CA VAL A 152 -16.34 -13.44 -6.50
C VAL A 152 -16.33 -11.99 -6.97
N CYS A 153 -17.48 -11.29 -6.92
CA CYS A 153 -17.56 -9.87 -7.31
C CYS A 153 -16.62 -8.99 -6.47
N LEU A 154 -16.57 -9.21 -5.15
CA LEU A 154 -15.66 -8.46 -4.26
C LEU A 154 -14.18 -8.74 -4.59
N ASN A 155 -13.82 -9.99 -4.88
CA ASN A 155 -12.46 -10.35 -5.28
C ASN A 155 -12.05 -9.71 -6.61
N VAL A 156 -12.93 -9.73 -7.61
CA VAL A 156 -12.69 -9.09 -8.91
C VAL A 156 -12.51 -7.58 -8.73
N LEU A 157 -13.35 -6.93 -7.94
CA LEU A 157 -13.23 -5.51 -7.62
C LEU A 157 -11.89 -5.21 -6.92
N PHE A 158 -11.51 -6.03 -5.93
CA PHE A 158 -10.24 -5.87 -5.22
C PHE A 158 -9.03 -5.98 -6.17
N ILE A 159 -9.02 -6.99 -7.04
CA ILE A 159 -7.97 -7.18 -8.05
C ILE A 159 -7.91 -5.96 -8.99
N ALA A 160 -9.05 -5.47 -9.48
CA ALA A 160 -9.12 -4.31 -10.35
C ALA A 160 -8.52 -3.05 -9.68
N VAL A 161 -8.84 -2.81 -8.40
CA VAL A 161 -8.28 -1.71 -7.61
C VAL A 161 -6.76 -1.87 -7.44
N MET A 162 -6.29 -3.08 -7.13
CA MET A 162 -4.84 -3.35 -6.97
C MET A 162 -4.07 -3.15 -8.26
N VAL A 163 -4.62 -3.58 -9.40
CA VAL A 163 -4.03 -3.36 -10.72
C VAL A 163 -3.99 -1.86 -11.05
N TYR A 164 -5.09 -1.15 -10.82
CA TYR A 164 -5.15 0.31 -11.03
C TYR A 164 -4.10 1.06 -10.19
N LEU A 165 -3.99 0.73 -8.90
CA LEU A 165 -2.99 1.33 -8.01
C LEU A 165 -1.56 1.00 -8.47
N SER A 166 -1.30 -0.24 -8.91
CA SER A 166 -0.01 -0.66 -9.42
C SER A 166 0.43 0.21 -10.60
N PHE A 167 -0.43 0.49 -11.56
CA PHE A 167 -0.14 1.38 -12.69
C PHE A 167 0.11 2.83 -12.25
N LYS A 168 -0.66 3.33 -11.29
CA LYS A 168 -0.53 4.70 -10.76
C LYS A 168 0.76 4.93 -9.97
N ILE A 169 1.31 3.89 -9.36
CA ILE A 169 2.56 3.96 -8.58
C ILE A 169 3.79 3.69 -9.45
N ARG A 170 3.73 2.66 -10.31
CA ARG A 170 4.88 2.18 -11.09
C ARG A 170 5.44 3.25 -12.02
N LYS A 171 4.59 3.94 -12.77
CA LYS A 171 5.02 4.92 -13.77
C LYS A 171 5.81 6.08 -13.16
N PRO A 172 5.32 6.82 -12.14
CA PRO A 172 6.09 7.88 -11.51
C PRO A 172 7.41 7.42 -10.88
N LEU A 173 7.43 6.22 -10.26
CA LEU A 173 8.65 5.68 -9.66
C LEU A 173 9.73 5.37 -10.71
N LEU A 174 9.36 4.71 -11.81
CA LEU A 174 10.29 4.41 -12.91
C LEU A 174 10.86 5.69 -13.50
N THR A 175 10.01 6.67 -13.81
CA THR A 175 10.49 7.95 -14.37
C THR A 175 11.39 8.70 -13.38
N THR A 176 11.11 8.63 -12.07
CA THR A 176 12.00 9.24 -11.06
C THR A 176 13.33 8.49 -10.96
N ALA A 177 13.32 7.16 -11.06
CA ALA A 177 14.56 6.36 -11.08
C ALA A 177 15.42 6.66 -12.32
N GLU A 178 14.81 6.74 -13.50
CA GLU A 178 15.50 7.15 -14.74
C GLU A 178 16.09 8.55 -14.63
N TYR A 179 15.38 9.47 -14.01
CA TYR A 179 15.86 10.83 -13.78
C TYR A 179 17.06 10.88 -12.82
N ILE A 180 17.03 10.10 -11.74
CA ILE A 180 18.16 9.96 -10.82
C ILE A 180 19.37 9.35 -11.54
N ASP A 181 19.15 8.35 -12.40
CA ASP A 181 20.22 7.75 -13.20
C ASP A 181 20.84 8.77 -14.16
N GLN A 182 20.06 9.63 -14.81
CA GLN A 182 20.58 10.74 -15.63
C GLN A 182 21.46 11.69 -14.82
N ILE A 183 21.03 12.07 -13.61
CA ILE A 183 21.82 12.90 -12.68
C ILE A 183 23.14 12.20 -12.34
N ALA A 184 23.11 10.91 -12.02
CA ALA A 184 24.29 10.10 -11.69
C ALA A 184 25.28 10.02 -12.86
N ASN A 185 24.79 10.04 -14.10
CA ASN A 185 25.59 10.08 -15.32
C ASN A 185 26.01 11.51 -15.75
N GLY A 186 25.82 12.51 -14.88
CA GLY A 186 26.25 13.90 -15.11
C GLY A 186 25.27 14.74 -15.92
N ASN A 187 24.12 14.24 -16.32
CA ASN A 187 23.12 15.02 -17.04
C ASN A 187 22.24 15.81 -16.07
N LEU A 188 22.63 17.05 -15.80
CA LEU A 188 21.88 17.97 -14.91
C LEU A 188 20.87 18.86 -15.66
N SER A 189 20.76 18.74 -16.98
CA SER A 189 19.88 19.60 -17.81
C SER A 189 18.44 19.08 -17.89
N GLY A 190 18.16 17.82 -17.48
CA GLY A 190 16.85 17.22 -17.50
C GLY A 190 15.85 17.92 -16.57
N ASN A 191 14.57 17.98 -16.98
CA ASN A 191 13.45 18.43 -16.12
C ASN A 191 12.53 17.26 -15.82
N LEU A 192 12.16 17.09 -14.55
CA LEU A 192 11.26 16.03 -14.10
C LEU A 192 9.84 16.60 -13.88
N GLU A 193 9.00 16.49 -14.91
CA GLU A 193 7.58 16.89 -14.84
C GLU A 193 6.68 15.68 -14.62
N VAL A 194 6.72 15.09 -13.44
CA VAL A 194 5.86 13.96 -13.06
C VAL A 194 4.98 14.34 -11.91
N LYS A 195 3.67 14.07 -12.07
CA LYS A 195 2.67 14.23 -11.00
C LYS A 195 2.32 12.87 -10.44
N SER A 196 2.32 12.75 -9.12
CA SER A 196 1.86 11.57 -8.41
C SER A 196 0.72 11.93 -7.46
N VAL A 197 -0.22 11.00 -7.30
CA VAL A 197 -1.31 11.11 -6.31
C VAL A 197 -0.82 10.69 -4.92
N ILE A 198 0.32 9.97 -4.86
CA ILE A 198 0.89 9.42 -3.64
C ILE A 198 1.88 10.44 -3.06
N ARG A 199 1.66 10.84 -1.83
CA ARG A 199 2.44 11.88 -1.13
C ARG A 199 3.92 11.52 -1.02
N GLU A 200 4.24 10.27 -0.73
CA GLU A 200 5.60 9.75 -0.58
C GLU A 200 6.36 9.83 -1.91
N VAL A 201 5.71 9.46 -3.01
CA VAL A 201 6.29 9.57 -4.36
C VAL A 201 6.49 11.03 -4.75
N THR A 202 5.56 11.92 -4.43
CA THR A 202 5.69 13.36 -4.66
C THR A 202 6.86 13.96 -3.87
N THR A 203 7.08 13.47 -2.65
CA THR A 203 8.22 13.90 -1.81
C THR A 203 9.55 13.45 -2.42
N LEU A 204 9.62 12.20 -2.93
CA LEU A 204 10.80 11.67 -3.63
C LEU A 204 11.12 12.48 -4.89
N ILE A 205 10.10 12.78 -5.72
CA ILE A 205 10.24 13.63 -6.91
C ILE A 205 10.86 14.99 -6.53
N ARG A 206 10.30 15.67 -5.53
CA ARG A 206 10.82 16.97 -5.08
C ARG A 206 12.25 16.89 -4.55
N ALA A 207 12.57 15.85 -3.79
CA ALA A 207 13.92 15.64 -3.29
C ALA A 207 14.93 15.43 -4.43
N SER A 208 14.56 14.65 -5.45
CA SER A 208 15.41 14.41 -6.63
C SER A 208 15.65 15.69 -7.46
N VAL A 209 14.62 16.51 -7.64
CA VAL A 209 14.76 17.83 -8.32
C VAL A 209 15.65 18.75 -7.49
N SER A 210 15.43 18.85 -6.19
CA SER A 210 16.26 19.69 -5.29
C SER A 210 17.73 19.22 -5.29
N MET A 211 17.99 17.93 -5.33
CA MET A 211 19.34 17.38 -5.45
C MET A 211 20.00 17.83 -6.77
N ARG A 212 19.32 17.72 -7.91
CA ARG A 212 19.81 18.17 -9.19
C ARG A 212 20.14 19.66 -9.17
N ASP A 213 19.24 20.49 -8.63
CA ASP A 213 19.43 21.95 -8.56
C ASP A 213 20.66 22.33 -7.73
N LYS A 214 20.86 21.67 -6.59
CA LYS A 214 22.05 21.86 -5.77
C LYS A 214 23.33 21.41 -6.46
N LEU A 215 23.31 20.25 -7.14
CA LEU A 215 24.46 19.78 -7.90
C LEU A 215 24.79 20.74 -9.05
N ASN A 216 23.79 21.22 -9.77
CA ASN A 216 24.00 22.20 -10.85
C ASN A 216 24.59 23.52 -10.33
N SER A 217 24.14 24.01 -9.16
CA SER A 217 24.70 25.17 -8.50
C SER A 217 26.18 24.97 -8.12
N ILE A 218 26.52 23.80 -7.56
CA ILE A 218 27.90 23.46 -7.19
C ILE A 218 28.79 23.42 -8.45
N VAL A 219 28.32 22.77 -9.53
CA VAL A 219 29.09 22.70 -10.79
C VAL A 219 29.33 24.10 -11.36
N THR A 220 28.32 24.97 -11.36
CA THR A 220 28.44 26.35 -11.85
C THR A 220 29.43 27.16 -10.96
N GLU A 221 29.42 26.96 -9.66
CA GLU A 221 30.35 27.64 -8.73
C GLU A 221 31.78 27.15 -8.92
N VAL A 222 31.99 25.83 -9.11
CA VAL A 222 33.31 25.26 -9.42
C VAL A 222 33.83 25.78 -10.74
N ASP A 223 33.00 25.87 -11.75
CA ASP A 223 33.38 26.42 -13.07
C ASP A 223 33.80 27.90 -12.97
N GLY A 224 33.05 28.68 -12.21
CA GLY A 224 33.39 30.07 -11.86
C GLY A 224 34.72 30.19 -11.13
N HIS A 225 35.00 29.34 -10.17
CA HIS A 225 36.29 29.32 -9.45
C HIS A 225 37.45 28.87 -10.35
N ALA A 226 37.23 27.92 -11.25
CA ALA A 226 38.22 27.48 -12.24
C ALA A 226 38.62 28.64 -13.16
N ALA A 227 37.65 29.41 -13.68
CA ALA A 227 37.90 30.59 -14.51
C ALA A 227 38.67 31.68 -13.74
N GLN A 228 38.35 31.89 -12.45
CA GLN A 228 39.08 32.83 -11.60
C GLN A 228 40.51 32.38 -11.32
N LEU A 229 40.72 31.05 -11.17
CA LEU A 229 42.06 30.48 -10.99
C LEU A 229 42.91 30.69 -12.26
N ASP A 230 42.32 30.44 -13.44
CA ASP A 230 42.99 30.65 -14.73
C ASP A 230 43.44 32.11 -14.91
N SER A 231 42.59 33.08 -14.61
CA SER A 231 42.90 34.50 -14.63
C SER A 231 44.01 34.86 -13.64
N SER A 232 43.99 34.23 -12.44
CA SER A 232 45.05 34.45 -11.42
C SER A 232 46.40 33.87 -11.88
N MET A 233 46.41 32.75 -12.57
CA MET A 233 47.60 32.13 -13.17
C MET A 233 48.21 33.02 -14.26
N GLU A 234 47.40 33.65 -15.13
CA GLU A 234 47.85 34.59 -16.14
C GLU A 234 48.48 35.84 -15.52
N LEU A 235 47.86 36.39 -14.43
CA LEU A 235 48.44 37.50 -13.69
C LEU A 235 49.78 37.14 -13.03
N LEU A 236 49.89 35.97 -12.43
CA LEU A 236 51.13 35.46 -11.82
C LEU A 236 52.23 35.31 -12.87
N ASN A 237 51.90 34.80 -14.07
CA ASN A 237 52.86 34.67 -15.19
C ASN A 237 53.35 36.04 -15.64
N THR A 238 52.46 37.01 -15.76
CA THR A 238 52.80 38.40 -16.10
C THR A 238 53.72 39.02 -15.07
N LEU A 239 53.41 38.85 -13.77
CA LEU A 239 54.23 39.36 -12.64
C LEU A 239 55.59 38.68 -12.59
N ALA A 240 55.69 37.38 -12.79
CA ALA A 240 56.96 36.65 -12.86
C ALA A 240 57.84 37.15 -14.01
N SER A 241 57.23 37.38 -15.18
CA SER A 241 57.92 37.96 -16.35
C SER A 241 58.45 39.38 -16.04
N ALA A 242 57.62 40.22 -15.45
CA ALA A 242 58.04 41.59 -15.04
C ALA A 242 59.15 41.56 -13.97
N SER A 243 59.06 40.65 -12.98
CA SER A 243 60.10 40.45 -11.98
C SER A 243 61.44 40.01 -12.58
N SER A 244 61.37 39.05 -13.52
CA SER A 244 62.61 38.61 -14.25
C SER A 244 63.27 39.77 -15.03
N LYS A 245 62.42 40.57 -15.73
CA LYS A 245 62.91 41.75 -16.45
C LYS A 245 63.52 42.78 -15.47
N GLY A 246 62.87 43.05 -14.34
CA GLY A 246 63.40 43.94 -13.30
C GLY A 246 64.73 43.44 -12.72
N THR A 247 64.84 42.14 -12.45
CA THR A 247 66.09 41.52 -11.98
C THR A 247 67.23 41.66 -13.02
N ASN A 248 66.94 41.49 -14.29
CA ASN A 248 67.96 41.72 -15.37
C ASN A 248 68.39 43.19 -15.43
N GLN A 249 67.48 44.13 -15.27
CA GLN A 249 67.83 45.58 -15.23
C GLN A 249 68.68 45.94 -13.98
N ILE A 250 68.40 45.39 -12.84
CA ILE A 250 69.23 45.57 -11.63
C ILE A 250 70.59 44.98 -11.83
N ARG A 251 70.69 43.78 -12.40
CA ARG A 251 72.06 43.20 -12.77
C ARG A 251 72.82 44.08 -13.68
N GLN A 252 72.23 44.64 -14.75
CA GLN A 252 72.89 45.56 -15.67
C GLN A 252 73.38 46.85 -14.96
N ALA A 253 72.57 47.43 -14.12
CA ALA A 253 72.91 48.58 -13.31
C ALA A 253 74.08 48.29 -12.33
N VAL A 254 74.08 47.08 -11.74
CA VAL A 254 75.19 46.63 -10.86
C VAL A 254 76.48 46.46 -11.70
N ASP A 255 76.43 45.90 -12.87
CA ASP A 255 77.61 45.77 -13.81
C ASP A 255 78.13 47.13 -14.23
N GLU A 256 77.26 48.11 -14.55
CA GLU A 256 77.63 49.50 -14.84
C GLU A 256 78.26 50.20 -13.64
N LEU A 257 77.72 49.98 -12.47
CA LEU A 257 78.24 50.48 -11.22
C LEU A 257 79.66 49.93 -10.93
N ALA A 258 79.89 48.65 -11.17
CA ALA A 258 81.19 48.01 -10.99
C ALA A 258 82.23 48.59 -11.98
N ALA A 259 81.81 48.74 -13.26
CA ALA A 259 82.68 49.40 -14.29
C ALA A 259 83.04 50.84 -13.90
N THR A 260 82.06 51.62 -13.43
CA THR A 260 82.27 52.99 -12.95
C THR A 260 83.20 53.06 -11.69
N ALA A 261 83.02 52.13 -10.78
CA ALA A 261 83.88 52.02 -9.62
C ALA A 261 85.33 51.68 -10.01
N THR A 262 85.52 50.81 -10.95
CA THR A 262 86.86 50.46 -11.53
C THR A 262 87.51 51.71 -12.14
N SER A 263 86.81 52.42 -13.03
CA SER A 263 87.26 53.64 -13.63
C SER A 263 87.61 54.75 -12.57
N LEU A 264 86.81 54.87 -11.57
CA LEU A 264 87.08 55.78 -10.45
C LEU A 264 88.34 55.42 -9.67
N ALA A 265 88.63 54.15 -9.43
CA ALA A 265 89.84 53.66 -8.81
C ALA A 265 91.06 53.97 -9.68
N GLU A 266 91.02 53.78 -11.04
CA GLU A 266 92.07 54.19 -11.95
C GLU A 266 92.30 55.69 -11.94
N ASN A 267 91.24 56.48 -11.95
CA ASN A 267 91.35 57.94 -11.88
C ASN A 267 92.04 58.42 -10.57
N VAL A 268 91.64 57.80 -9.45
CA VAL A 268 92.30 58.10 -8.12
C VAL A 268 93.76 57.74 -8.18
N GLN A 269 94.13 56.60 -8.77
CA GLN A 269 95.54 56.20 -8.96
C GLN A 269 96.35 57.24 -9.79
N THR A 270 95.74 57.70 -10.91
CA THR A 270 96.29 58.71 -11.82
C THR A 270 96.46 60.05 -11.04
N VAL A 271 95.46 60.46 -10.31
CA VAL A 271 95.56 61.70 -9.46
C VAL A 271 96.68 61.57 -8.41
N ASN A 272 96.79 60.39 -7.79
CA ASN A 272 97.87 60.17 -6.80
C ASN A 272 99.26 60.22 -7.43
N SER A 273 99.40 59.60 -8.61
CA SER A 273 100.68 59.71 -9.40
C SER A 273 101.02 61.14 -9.73
N ARG A 274 100.06 61.93 -10.24
CA ARG A 274 100.25 63.35 -10.53
C ARG A 274 100.58 64.21 -9.29
N MET A 275 99.99 63.88 -8.10
CA MET A 275 100.32 64.52 -6.84
C MET A 275 101.73 64.24 -6.41
N LEU A 276 102.25 63.02 -6.63
CA LEU A 276 103.67 62.69 -6.37
C LEU A 276 104.63 63.49 -7.30
N GLU A 277 104.28 63.51 -8.61
CA GLU A 277 105.06 64.32 -9.61
C GLU A 277 105.06 65.82 -9.29
N MET A 278 103.87 66.34 -8.80
CA MET A 278 103.76 67.71 -8.34
C MET A 278 104.65 67.99 -7.07
N GLY A 279 104.68 66.99 -6.15
CA GLY A 279 105.52 66.99 -4.99
C GLY A 279 107.00 67.10 -5.35
N ASP A 280 107.46 66.29 -6.38
CA ASP A 280 108.82 66.34 -6.86
C ASP A 280 109.16 67.69 -7.54
N ASN A 281 108.18 68.19 -8.38
CA ASN A 281 108.34 69.54 -8.97
C ASN A 281 108.42 70.66 -7.90
N VAL A 282 107.66 70.63 -6.88
CA VAL A 282 107.74 71.60 -5.75
C VAL A 282 109.07 71.52 -5.03
N ASN A 283 109.61 70.27 -4.82
CA ASN A 283 110.93 70.06 -4.27
C ASN A 283 112.07 70.59 -5.18
N ALA A 284 111.98 70.40 -6.49
CA ALA A 284 112.85 70.90 -7.46
C ALA A 284 112.92 72.48 -7.50
N ILE A 285 111.71 73.09 -7.50
CA ILE A 285 111.51 74.54 -7.37
C ILE A 285 112.12 75.08 -6.04
N HIS A 286 111.97 74.40 -4.97
CA HIS A 286 112.49 74.74 -3.66
C HIS A 286 114.00 74.71 -3.68
N SER A 287 114.62 73.66 -4.29
CA SER A 287 116.08 73.52 -4.47
C SER A 287 116.68 74.63 -5.31
N GLU A 288 116.04 74.96 -6.48
CA GLU A 288 116.42 76.07 -7.33
C GLU A 288 116.34 77.44 -6.61
N THR A 289 115.25 77.62 -5.84
CA THR A 289 115.07 78.85 -5.06
C THR A 289 116.12 79.02 -3.94
N VAL A 290 116.58 77.95 -3.32
CA VAL A 290 117.67 77.94 -2.36
C VAL A 290 119.00 78.31 -3.06
N THR A 291 119.27 77.69 -4.22
CA THR A 291 120.42 77.97 -5.00
C THR A 291 120.46 79.42 -5.50
N LEU A 292 119.30 79.93 -5.98
CA LEU A 292 119.17 81.33 -6.40
C LEU A 292 119.42 82.32 -5.21
N ASN A 293 118.94 81.98 -4.01
CA ASN A 293 119.14 82.78 -2.81
C ASN A 293 120.61 82.75 -2.37
N GLU A 294 121.33 81.66 -2.47
CA GLU A 294 122.77 81.55 -2.24
C GLU A 294 123.59 82.36 -3.27
N ASN A 295 123.22 82.35 -4.54
CA ASN A 295 123.84 83.13 -5.59
C ASN A 295 123.55 84.63 -5.53
N SER A 296 122.41 85.02 -4.94
CA SER A 296 122.05 86.46 -4.77
C SER A 296 122.78 87.13 -3.57
N ASN A 297 123.33 86.31 -2.66
CA ASN A 297 124.07 86.79 -1.48
C ASN A 297 125.59 86.79 -1.65
N LYS A 298 126.10 86.52 -2.86
CA LYS A 298 127.46 86.73 -3.22
C LYS A 298 127.59 87.99 -4.02
#